data_68172927db7b7cc6eb24d52ffbf64edb
#
_entry.id   68172927db7b7cc6eb24d52ffbf64edb
#
_cell.length_a   1.000
_cell.length_b   1.000
_cell.length_c   1.000
_cell.angle_alpha   90.00
_cell.angle_beta   90.00
_cell.angle_gamma   90.00
#
_symmetry.space_group_name_H-M   'P 1'
#
loop_
_entity.id
_entity.type
_entity.pdbx_description
1 polymer ?
#
loop_
_entity_poly.entity_id
_entity_poly.type
_entity_poly.pdbx_seq_one_letter_code
_entity_poly.pdbx_strand_id
1 'polypeptide(L)'
;WASRGLGDVYKRQINYRIHTDAIKQNLIPPEVTPAQASIIYANEADLLNVAMFGMTAKQWRETNPDLKGNIRDYATVNELICLSNMENLNAVFIEQGMTQRERLVKLNQIAIHQMNILGNGDNNNHRLLE
;
A
#
# COMPACT_ATOMS: atom_id res chain seq x y z
N TRP A 1 -21.28 15.59 6.05
CA TRP A 1 -20.16 15.62 5.12
C TRP A 1 -18.80 15.57 5.84
N ALA A 2 -18.63 16.36 6.89
CA ALA A 2 -17.39 16.36 7.69
C ALA A 2 -17.17 14.99 8.36
N SER A 3 -18.21 14.35 8.86
CA SER A 3 -18.12 13.02 9.47
C SER A 3 -17.74 11.95 8.46
N ARG A 4 -18.08 12.15 7.18
CA ARG A 4 -17.69 11.26 6.11
C ARG A 4 -16.17 11.29 5.90
N GLY A 5 -15.55 12.49 5.89
CA GLY A 5 -14.10 12.62 5.79
C GLY A 5 -13.38 12.03 6.99
N LEU A 6 -13.92 12.23 8.20
CA LEU A 6 -13.39 11.63 9.42
C LEU A 6 -13.48 10.11 9.39
N GLY A 7 -14.58 9.56 8.87
CA GLY A 7 -14.75 8.12 8.73
C GLY A 7 -13.72 7.51 7.78
N ASP A 8 -13.40 8.17 6.68
CA ASP A 8 -12.41 7.70 5.73
C ASP A 8 -11.00 7.70 6.34
N VAL A 9 -10.64 8.75 7.07
CA VAL A 9 -9.35 8.83 7.78
C VAL A 9 -9.26 7.71 8.82
N TYR A 10 -10.29 7.52 9.61
CA TYR A 10 -10.34 6.48 10.63
C TYR A 10 -10.19 5.08 10.02
N LYS A 11 -10.90 4.81 8.93
CA LYS A 11 -10.82 3.53 8.23
C LYS A 11 -9.40 3.26 7.71
N ARG A 12 -8.73 4.26 7.15
CA ARG A 12 -7.36 4.11 6.67
C ARG A 12 -6.39 3.82 7.81
N GLN A 13 -6.56 4.47 8.95
CA GLN A 13 -5.74 4.21 10.13
C GLN A 13 -5.93 2.80 10.67
N ILE A 14 -7.15 2.31 10.69
CA ILE A 14 -7.44 0.93 11.11
C ILE A 14 -6.80 -0.07 10.14
N ASN A 15 -6.93 0.12 8.84
CA ASN A 15 -6.33 -0.77 7.85
C ASN A 15 -4.81 -0.78 7.96
N TYR A 16 -4.20 0.38 8.21
CA TYR A 16 -2.76 0.47 8.47
C TYR A 16 -2.36 -0.36 9.69
N ARG A 17 -3.10 -0.26 10.78
CA ARG A 17 -2.83 -1.01 12.01
C ARG A 17 -3.02 -2.51 11.81
N ILE A 18 -4.05 -2.92 11.10
CA ILE A 18 -4.28 -4.31 10.76
C ILE A 18 -3.10 -4.86 9.96
N HIS A 19 -2.64 -4.10 8.97
CA HIS A 19 -1.51 -4.48 8.14
C HIS A 19 -0.21 -4.60 8.95
N THR A 20 0.11 -3.60 9.76
CA THR A 20 1.33 -3.62 10.55
C THR A 20 1.31 -4.72 11.61
N ASP A 21 0.15 -5.01 12.18
CA ASP A 21 0.01 -6.13 13.13
C ASP A 21 0.24 -7.48 12.44
N ALA A 22 -0.32 -7.68 11.25
CA ALA A 22 -0.12 -8.91 10.49
C ALA A 22 1.36 -9.12 10.16
N ILE A 23 2.08 -8.06 9.78
CA ILE A 23 3.52 -8.12 9.56
C ILE A 23 4.24 -8.54 10.85
N LYS A 24 3.90 -7.89 11.95
CA LYS A 24 4.52 -8.17 13.25
C LYS A 24 4.34 -9.62 13.68
N GLN A 25 3.11 -10.13 13.56
CA GLN A 25 2.78 -11.46 14.05
C GLN A 25 3.30 -12.58 13.13
N ASN A 26 3.40 -12.34 11.84
CA ASN A 26 3.67 -13.41 10.88
C ASN A 26 5.02 -13.31 10.18
N LEU A 27 5.60 -12.13 10.06
CA LEU A 27 6.81 -11.91 9.29
C LEU A 27 8.03 -11.53 10.12
N ILE A 28 7.84 -11.08 11.35
CA ILE A 28 8.94 -10.63 12.21
C ILE A 28 9.23 -11.72 13.25
N PRO A 29 10.39 -12.40 13.15
CA PRO A 29 10.79 -13.35 14.19
C PRO A 29 11.07 -12.64 15.52
N PRO A 30 10.81 -13.29 16.66
CA PRO A 30 11.00 -12.67 17.99
C PRO A 30 12.44 -12.25 18.29
N GLU A 31 13.41 -12.91 17.67
CA GLU A 31 14.83 -12.72 17.96
C GLU A 31 15.48 -11.57 17.20
N VAL A 32 14.75 -10.92 16.27
CA VAL A 32 15.35 -9.85 15.46
C VAL A 32 15.45 -8.56 16.26
N THR A 33 16.46 -7.76 15.91
CA THR A 33 16.64 -6.44 16.50
C THR A 33 15.61 -5.46 15.93
N PRO A 34 15.36 -4.31 16.61
CA PRO A 34 14.50 -3.27 16.05
C PRO A 34 14.92 -2.79 14.66
N ALA A 35 16.22 -2.73 14.38
CA ALA A 35 16.75 -2.34 13.07
C ALA A 35 16.35 -3.35 11.99
N GLN A 36 16.47 -4.65 12.29
CA GLN A 36 16.05 -5.71 11.37
C GLN A 36 14.56 -5.71 11.15
N ALA A 37 13.77 -5.49 12.20
CA ALA A 37 12.31 -5.38 12.08
C ALA A 37 11.92 -4.21 11.17
N SER A 38 12.60 -3.07 11.29
CA SER A 38 12.34 -1.90 10.44
C SER A 38 12.52 -2.23 8.95
N ILE A 39 13.51 -3.05 8.60
CA ILE A 39 13.73 -3.46 7.22
C ILE A 39 12.53 -4.28 6.70
N ILE A 40 12.00 -5.17 7.52
CA ILE A 40 10.84 -5.99 7.13
C ILE A 40 9.62 -5.11 6.89
N TYR A 41 9.34 -4.16 7.78
CA TYR A 41 8.25 -3.21 7.57
C TYR A 41 8.44 -2.38 6.31
N ALA A 42 9.65 -1.91 6.05
CA ALA A 42 9.94 -1.12 4.86
C ALA A 42 9.73 -1.94 3.58
N ASN A 43 10.13 -3.20 3.57
CA ASN A 43 9.93 -4.09 2.42
C ASN A 43 8.45 -4.30 2.13
N GLU A 44 7.62 -4.42 3.15
CA GLU A 44 6.18 -4.57 2.97
C GLU A 44 5.53 -3.27 2.49
N ALA A 45 6.01 -2.12 2.95
CA ALA A 45 5.56 -0.83 2.43
C ALA A 45 5.95 -0.67 0.96
N ASP A 46 7.15 -1.07 0.59
CA ASP A 46 7.62 -1.05 -0.80
C ASP A 46 6.76 -1.95 -1.68
N LEU A 47 6.39 -3.12 -1.18
CA LEU A 47 5.51 -4.04 -1.91
C LEU A 47 4.19 -3.36 -2.29
N LEU A 48 3.57 -2.67 -1.35
CA LEU A 48 2.32 -1.97 -1.61
C LEU A 48 2.50 -0.83 -2.60
N ASN A 49 3.58 -0.07 -2.48
CA ASN A 49 3.88 1.01 -3.42
C ASN A 49 4.11 0.48 -4.84
N VAL A 50 4.85 -0.61 -4.97
CA VAL A 50 5.06 -1.24 -6.28
C VAL A 50 3.76 -1.80 -6.84
N ALA A 51 2.95 -2.45 -6.02
CA ALA A 51 1.66 -3.00 -6.46
C ALA A 51 0.70 -1.90 -6.93
N MET A 52 0.73 -0.74 -6.29
CA MET A 52 -0.19 0.37 -6.58
C MET A 52 0.35 1.34 -7.63
N PHE A 53 1.62 1.72 -7.51
CA PHE A 53 2.21 2.81 -8.30
C PHE A 53 3.28 2.33 -9.30
N GLY A 54 3.67 1.07 -9.25
CA GLY A 54 4.70 0.52 -10.12
C GLY A 54 6.12 0.88 -9.71
N MET A 55 6.32 1.50 -8.55
CA MET A 55 7.64 1.89 -8.08
C MET A 55 7.66 2.00 -6.55
N THR A 56 8.88 1.90 -5.99
CA THR A 56 9.08 2.13 -4.56
C THR A 56 9.12 3.63 -4.26
N ALA A 57 9.01 3.97 -2.97
CA ALA A 57 9.15 5.36 -2.54
C ALA A 57 10.53 5.92 -2.91
N LYS A 58 11.57 5.12 -2.78
CA LYS A 58 12.94 5.52 -3.14
C LYS A 58 13.05 5.82 -4.64
N GLN A 59 12.52 4.95 -5.49
CA GLN A 59 12.51 5.15 -6.94
C GLN A 59 11.77 6.42 -7.32
N TRP A 60 10.62 6.68 -6.67
CA TRP A 60 9.85 7.89 -6.91
C TRP A 60 10.65 9.14 -6.55
N ARG A 61 11.33 9.15 -5.41
CA ARG A 61 12.16 10.29 -4.99
C ARG A 61 13.30 10.54 -5.97
N GLU A 62 13.91 9.49 -6.48
CA GLU A 62 15.01 9.60 -7.44
C GLU A 62 14.55 10.17 -8.79
N THR A 63 13.32 9.87 -9.19
CA THR A 63 12.75 10.40 -10.43
C THR A 63 12.09 11.76 -10.26
N ASN A 64 11.84 12.20 -9.02
CA ASN A 64 11.20 13.48 -8.71
C ASN A 64 12.01 14.25 -7.65
N PRO A 65 13.29 14.55 -7.91
CA PRO A 65 14.17 15.14 -6.89
C PRO A 65 13.76 16.53 -6.44
N ASP A 66 12.98 17.25 -7.25
CA ASP A 66 12.55 18.61 -6.95
C ASP A 66 11.24 18.67 -6.17
N LEU A 67 10.56 17.54 -6.01
CA LEU A 67 9.31 17.49 -5.26
C LEU A 67 9.58 17.12 -3.80
N LYS A 68 8.90 17.82 -2.89
CA LYS A 68 8.96 17.51 -1.46
C LYS A 68 7.95 16.42 -1.11
N GLY A 69 8.23 15.70 -0.04
CA GLY A 69 7.34 14.67 0.45
C GLY A 69 7.62 13.30 -0.18
N ASN A 70 6.59 12.50 -0.29
CA ASN A 70 6.70 11.14 -0.83
C ASN A 70 5.60 10.87 -1.85
N ILE A 71 5.65 9.69 -2.45
CA ILE A 71 4.73 9.28 -3.51
C ILE A 71 3.25 9.38 -3.09
N ARG A 72 2.95 9.08 -1.83
CA ARG A 72 1.56 9.10 -1.33
C ARG A 72 1.00 10.52 -1.20
N ASP A 73 1.86 11.50 -1.02
CA ASP A 73 1.45 12.90 -0.94
C ASP A 73 0.90 13.43 -2.27
N TYR A 74 1.26 12.77 -3.37
CA TYR A 74 0.83 13.13 -4.72
C TYR A 74 -0.19 12.15 -5.31
N ALA A 75 -0.65 11.21 -4.49
CA ALA A 75 -1.65 10.25 -4.91
C ALA A 75 -3.05 10.87 -4.92
N THR A 76 -3.91 10.40 -5.81
CA THR A 76 -5.32 10.80 -5.82
C THR A 76 -6.05 10.17 -4.64
N VAL A 77 -7.24 10.71 -4.33
CA VAL A 77 -8.09 10.14 -3.28
C VAL A 77 -8.42 8.68 -3.59
N ASN A 78 -8.75 8.37 -4.84
CA ASN A 78 -9.06 6.99 -5.23
C ASN A 78 -7.86 6.06 -5.08
N GLU A 79 -6.67 6.54 -5.39
CA GLU A 79 -5.44 5.78 -5.16
C GLU A 79 -5.21 5.50 -3.68
N LEU A 80 -5.45 6.48 -2.82
CA LEU A 80 -5.32 6.31 -1.38
C LEU A 80 -6.35 5.33 -0.81
N ILE A 81 -7.59 5.38 -1.29
CA ILE A 81 -8.63 4.43 -0.90
C ILE A 81 -8.22 3.01 -1.31
N CYS A 82 -7.78 2.84 -2.53
CA CYS A 82 -7.33 1.54 -3.03
C CYS A 82 -6.14 1.03 -2.21
N LEU A 83 -5.17 1.89 -1.92
CA LEU A 83 -4.01 1.54 -1.12
C LEU A 83 -4.40 1.06 0.28
N SER A 84 -5.36 1.72 0.90
CA SER A 84 -5.89 1.32 2.21
C SER A 84 -6.56 -0.06 2.14
N ASN A 85 -7.32 -0.32 1.08
CA ASN A 85 -7.91 -1.64 0.88
C ASN A 85 -6.83 -2.71 0.69
N MET A 86 -5.77 -2.38 -0.02
CA MET A 86 -4.65 -3.29 -0.26
C MET A 86 -3.89 -3.61 1.04
N GLU A 87 -3.76 -2.65 1.94
CA GLU A 87 -3.18 -2.91 3.26
C GLU A 87 -3.96 -4.00 4.01
N ASN A 88 -5.27 -3.89 4.02
CA ASN A 88 -6.12 -4.88 4.65
C ASN A 88 -6.03 -6.26 3.96
N LEU A 89 -6.06 -6.28 2.64
CA LEU A 89 -5.96 -7.52 1.88
C LEU A 89 -4.58 -8.17 2.05
N ASN A 90 -3.52 -7.38 2.07
CA ASN A 90 -2.17 -7.90 2.29
C ASN A 90 -2.06 -8.55 3.67
N ALA A 91 -2.70 -7.98 4.68
CA ALA A 91 -2.76 -8.59 6.01
C ALA A 91 -3.35 -10.00 5.94
N VAL A 92 -4.46 -10.17 5.24
CA VAL A 92 -5.09 -11.48 5.05
C VAL A 92 -4.16 -12.44 4.32
N PHE A 93 -3.52 -11.98 3.26
CA PHE A 93 -2.60 -12.81 2.46
C PHE A 93 -1.37 -13.24 3.27
N ILE A 94 -0.85 -12.36 4.11
CA ILE A 94 0.24 -12.68 5.03
C ILE A 94 -0.18 -13.79 5.99
N GLU A 95 -1.36 -13.68 6.58
CA GLU A 95 -1.90 -14.67 7.51
C GLU A 95 -2.13 -16.03 6.83
N GLN A 96 -2.43 -16.02 5.54
CA GLN A 96 -2.59 -17.22 4.74
C GLN A 96 -1.25 -17.85 4.33
N GLY A 97 -0.13 -17.23 4.67
CA GLY A 97 1.19 -17.75 4.35
C GLY A 97 1.63 -17.55 2.91
N MET A 98 1.01 -16.62 2.18
CA MET A 98 1.41 -16.31 0.82
C MET A 98 2.80 -15.66 0.79
N THR A 99 3.62 -16.05 -0.17
CA THR A 99 4.94 -15.46 -0.35
C THR A 99 4.81 -14.00 -0.80
N GLN A 100 5.87 -13.22 -0.57
CA GLN A 100 5.89 -11.82 -0.98
C GLN A 100 5.64 -11.67 -2.49
N ARG A 101 6.25 -12.54 -3.30
CA ARG A 101 6.07 -12.52 -4.75
C ARG A 101 4.62 -12.79 -5.15
N GLU A 102 3.99 -13.79 -4.56
CA GLU A 102 2.58 -14.10 -4.81
C GLU A 102 1.68 -12.93 -4.41
N ARG A 103 1.98 -12.33 -3.27
CA ARG A 103 1.22 -11.18 -2.78
C ARG A 103 1.36 -9.97 -3.71
N LEU A 104 2.56 -9.72 -4.22
CA LEU A 104 2.78 -8.61 -5.16
C LEU A 104 1.91 -8.77 -6.41
N VAL A 105 1.92 -9.95 -7.03
CA VAL A 105 1.14 -10.22 -8.24
C VAL A 105 -0.35 -10.04 -7.97
N LYS A 106 -0.84 -10.62 -6.87
CA LYS A 106 -2.26 -10.56 -6.53
C LYS A 106 -2.71 -9.16 -6.19
N LEU A 107 -1.93 -8.43 -5.40
CA LEU A 107 -2.25 -7.05 -5.03
C LEU A 107 -2.23 -6.12 -6.24
N ASN A 108 -1.30 -6.33 -7.16
CA ASN A 108 -1.25 -5.55 -8.39
C ASN A 108 -2.52 -5.75 -9.23
N GLN A 109 -2.97 -7.00 -9.38
CA GLN A 109 -4.20 -7.30 -10.09
C GLN A 109 -5.42 -6.66 -9.41
N ILE A 110 -5.46 -6.70 -8.09
CA ILE A 110 -6.53 -6.08 -7.31
C ILE A 110 -6.51 -4.56 -7.46
N ALA A 111 -5.32 -3.95 -7.42
CA ALA A 111 -5.18 -2.51 -7.61
C ALA A 111 -5.72 -2.07 -8.97
N ILE A 112 -5.35 -2.77 -10.02
CA ILE A 112 -5.83 -2.48 -11.38
C ILE A 112 -7.36 -2.59 -11.43
N HIS A 113 -7.91 -3.67 -10.88
CA HIS A 113 -9.36 -3.90 -10.87
C HIS A 113 -10.11 -2.82 -10.10
N GLN A 114 -9.67 -2.52 -8.88
CA GLN A 114 -10.33 -1.51 -8.04
C GLN A 114 -10.22 -0.11 -8.63
N MET A 115 -9.09 0.24 -9.20
CA MET A 115 -8.92 1.54 -9.84
C MET A 115 -9.80 1.68 -11.08
N ASN A 116 -10.03 0.60 -11.82
CA ASN A 116 -10.98 0.63 -12.93
C ASN A 116 -12.39 0.92 -12.44
N ILE A 117 -12.78 0.42 -11.28
CA ILE A 117 -14.09 0.68 -10.70
C ILE A 117 -14.15 2.11 -10.15
N LEU A 118 -13.18 2.49 -9.32
CA LEU A 118 -13.17 3.78 -8.63
C LEU A 118 -12.94 4.95 -9.59
N GLY A 119 -12.08 4.74 -10.58
CA GLY A 119 -11.73 5.76 -11.55
C GLY A 119 -12.55 5.70 -12.83
N ASN A 120 -13.67 5.00 -12.84
CA ASN A 120 -14.41 4.70 -14.06
C ASN A 120 -14.94 5.95 -14.78
N GLY A 121 -15.12 7.06 -14.06
CA GLY A 121 -15.48 8.35 -14.67
C GLY A 121 -14.26 9.22 -14.98
N ASP A 122 -13.05 8.76 -14.74
CA ASP A 122 -11.83 9.53 -14.86
C ASP A 122 -10.82 8.77 -15.72
N ASN A 123 -10.58 9.26 -16.92
CA ASN A 123 -9.70 8.62 -17.90
C ASN A 123 -8.21 8.80 -17.58
N ASN A 124 -7.87 9.46 -16.49
CA ASN A 124 -6.48 9.79 -16.16
C ASN A 124 -5.82 8.78 -15.23
N ASN A 125 -6.50 7.69 -14.90
CA ASN A 125 -5.99 6.71 -13.95
C ASN A 125 -5.20 5.58 -14.60
N HIS A 126 -4.89 5.69 -15.87
CA HIS A 126 -4.18 4.64 -16.61
C HIS A 126 -2.70 4.54 -16.27
N ARG A 127 -2.17 5.48 -15.53
CA ARG A 127 -0.76 5.45 -15.14
C ARG A 127 -0.40 4.36 -14.13
N LEU A 128 -1.40 3.66 -13.63
CA LEU A 128 -1.18 2.64 -12.61
C LEU A 128 -0.68 1.36 -13.24
N LEU A 129 0.56 1.05 -13.04
CA LEU A 129 1.12 -0.27 -13.30
C LEU A 129 0.96 -0.79 -14.75
N GLU A 130 0.80 0.09 -15.66
CA GLU A 130 0.76 -0.28 -17.08
C GLU A 130 2.12 -0.40 -17.73
#